data_e967c8ee1ceade0eeaa5990b5491a9f7
#
_entry.id   e967c8ee1ceade0eeaa5990b5491a9f7
#
_cell.length_a   1.000
_cell.length_b   1.000
_cell.length_c   1.000
_cell.angle_alpha   90.00
_cell.angle_beta   90.00
_cell.angle_gamma   90.00
#
_symmetry.space_group_name_H-M   'P 1'
#
loop_
_entity.id
_entity.type
_entity.pdbx_description
1 polymer ?
#
loop_
_entity_poly.entity_id
_entity_poly.type
_entity_poly.pdbx_seq_one_letter_code
_entity_poly.pdbx_strand_id
1 'polypeptide(L)'
;HGENASGGSPLTEFFMAMIPPTSTKQARGWHQTADGKVISYDHANANAEGKLTAHLAKHIPPQPYTGAIRVIIKWLFPVRGKHRNGEWYTNKPDADNLCKALYDIMTKLGYWKDDAKIASSITEKFWAEVPGIYVKIEELGNGDR
;
A
#
# COMPACT_ATOMS: atom_id res chain seq x y z
N HIS A 1 19.45 18.81 14.97
CA HIS A 1 19.40 18.75 14.51
C HIS A 1 19.13 18.46 13.95
N GLY A 2 19.24 18.45 13.86
CA GLY A 2 19.28 18.27 13.07
C GLY A 2 18.93 18.11 12.42
N GLU A 3 19.09 18.10 12.46
CA GLU A 3 18.96 18.03 11.77
C GLU A 3 18.66 17.78 10.92
N ASN A 4 18.65 17.72 11.06
CA ASN A 4 18.47 17.73 10.21
C ASN A 4 18.45 17.69 9.52
N ALA A 5 18.59 17.62 9.65
CA ALA A 5 18.67 17.98 8.97
C ALA A 5 19.09 18.04 8.31
N SER A 6 19.28 18.13 8.97
CA SER A 6 20.15 18.51 8.04
C SER A 6 19.78 18.36 6.63
N GLY A 7 19.31 19.04 6.18
CA GLY A 7 19.04 18.95 4.83
C GLY A 7 18.77 17.54 4.31
N GLY A 8 18.64 16.65 5.17
CA GLY A 8 18.33 15.32 4.78
C GLY A 8 16.95 15.24 4.19
N SER A 9 16.76 14.33 3.28
CA SER A 9 15.47 14.09 2.71
C SER A 9 14.53 13.58 3.77
N PRO A 10 13.28 13.99 3.75
CA PRO A 10 12.34 13.47 4.73
C PRO A 10 12.17 11.97 4.55
N LEU A 11 12.11 11.29 5.67
CA LEU A 11 11.83 9.88 5.70
C LEU A 11 10.39 9.70 6.12
N THR A 12 9.61 9.00 5.33
CA THR A 12 8.24 8.67 5.67
C THR A 12 8.18 7.20 6.00
N GLU A 13 7.77 6.90 7.21
CA GLU A 13 7.71 5.52 7.66
C GLU A 13 6.58 5.39 8.66
N PHE A 14 5.69 4.40 8.43
CA PHE A 14 4.56 4.23 9.35
C PHE A 14 4.01 2.82 9.23
N PHE A 15 3.20 2.45 10.20
CA PHE A 15 2.50 1.18 10.23
C PHE A 15 1.00 1.45 10.36
N MET A 16 0.22 0.81 9.50
CA MET A 16 -1.22 0.94 9.56
C MET A 16 -1.80 -0.33 10.16
N ALA A 17 -2.43 -0.19 11.34
CA ALA A 17 -2.99 -1.32 12.06
C ALA A 17 -4.36 -1.65 11.46
N MET A 18 -4.36 -2.51 10.47
CA MET A 18 -5.58 -2.95 9.81
C MET A 18 -5.31 -4.28 9.14
N ILE A 19 -6.37 -5.02 8.85
CA ILE A 19 -6.20 -6.24 8.08
C ILE A 19 -6.04 -5.83 6.62
N PRO A 20 -4.96 -6.28 5.95
CA PRO A 20 -4.77 -5.92 4.55
C PRO A 20 -5.93 -6.40 3.68
N PRO A 21 -6.20 -5.70 2.58
CA PRO A 21 -7.29 -6.12 1.69
C PRO A 21 -7.05 -7.51 1.13
N THR A 22 -8.11 -8.28 1.01
CA THR A 22 -8.01 -9.62 0.42
C THR A 22 -8.53 -9.64 -1.01
N SER A 23 -9.01 -8.50 -1.51
CA SER A 23 -9.34 -8.38 -2.91
C SER A 23 -8.99 -6.97 -3.37
N THR A 24 -8.71 -6.84 -4.66
CA THR A 24 -8.33 -5.57 -5.24
C THR A 24 -9.19 -5.32 -6.46
N LYS A 25 -9.03 -4.16 -7.06
CA LYS A 25 -9.80 -3.83 -8.25
C LYS A 25 -9.57 -4.83 -9.38
N GLN A 26 -8.35 -5.34 -9.50
CA GLN A 26 -8.04 -6.31 -10.55
C GLN A 26 -8.63 -7.68 -10.27
N ALA A 27 -8.86 -8.00 -9.00
CA ALA A 27 -9.45 -9.27 -8.61
C ALA A 27 -10.96 -9.21 -8.54
N ARG A 28 -11.52 -8.01 -8.63
CA ARG A 28 -12.95 -7.81 -8.54
C ARG A 28 -13.64 -8.34 -9.79
N GLY A 29 -14.70 -9.09 -9.58
CA GLY A 29 -15.47 -9.60 -10.69
C GLY A 29 -16.77 -8.86 -10.88
N TRP A 30 -17.41 -9.15 -11.98
CA TRP A 30 -18.73 -8.67 -12.31
C TRP A 30 -19.61 -9.87 -12.60
N HIS A 31 -20.86 -9.81 -12.21
CA HIS A 31 -21.83 -10.76 -12.68
C HIS A 31 -23.19 -10.09 -12.78
N GLN A 32 -24.02 -10.67 -13.60
CA GLN A 32 -25.32 -10.14 -13.90
C GLN A 32 -26.39 -11.02 -13.24
N THR A 33 -27.31 -10.38 -12.55
CA THR A 33 -28.40 -11.11 -11.93
C THR A 33 -29.44 -11.51 -12.99
N ALA A 34 -30.38 -12.36 -12.59
CA ALA A 34 -31.38 -12.85 -13.52
C ALA A 34 -32.27 -11.75 -14.08
N ASP A 35 -32.40 -10.64 -13.38
CA ASP A 35 -33.21 -9.51 -13.82
C ASP A 35 -32.40 -8.52 -14.65
N GLY A 36 -31.19 -8.85 -15.02
CA GLY A 36 -30.37 -8.04 -15.89
C GLY A 36 -29.53 -7.00 -15.19
N LYS A 37 -29.60 -6.89 -13.90
CA LYS A 37 -28.77 -5.96 -13.17
C LYS A 37 -27.35 -6.47 -13.08
N VAL A 38 -26.40 -5.54 -13.18
CA VAL A 38 -25.00 -5.87 -13.02
C VAL A 38 -24.63 -5.60 -11.57
N ILE A 39 -24.14 -6.63 -10.91
CA ILE A 39 -23.67 -6.52 -9.54
C ILE A 39 -22.18 -6.68 -9.55
N SER A 40 -21.47 -5.66 -9.07
CA SER A 40 -20.04 -5.77 -8.89
C SER A 40 -19.77 -6.16 -7.44
N TYR A 41 -18.59 -6.71 -7.21
CA TYR A 41 -18.17 -7.03 -5.86
C TYR A 41 -17.55 -5.82 -5.19
N ASP A 42 -18.18 -4.66 -5.38
CA ASP A 42 -17.62 -3.39 -4.98
C ASP A 42 -17.72 -3.13 -3.48
N HIS A 43 -18.69 -3.74 -2.82
CA HIS A 43 -18.88 -3.41 -1.41
C HIS A 43 -17.66 -3.72 -0.56
N ALA A 44 -17.10 -4.92 -0.71
CA ALA A 44 -15.91 -5.29 0.04
C ALA A 44 -14.72 -4.44 -0.38
N ASN A 45 -14.57 -4.21 -1.69
CA ASN A 45 -13.46 -3.40 -2.19
C ASN A 45 -13.59 -1.95 -1.76
N ALA A 46 -14.80 -1.41 -1.79
CA ALA A 46 -15.02 -0.02 -1.38
C ALA A 46 -14.72 0.16 0.09
N ASN A 47 -15.11 -0.80 0.93
CA ASN A 47 -14.82 -0.72 2.36
C ASN A 47 -13.32 -0.82 2.62
N ALA A 48 -12.64 -1.75 1.94
CA ALA A 48 -11.20 -1.91 2.10
C ALA A 48 -10.47 -0.67 1.62
N GLU A 49 -10.90 -0.15 0.47
CA GLU A 49 -10.30 1.05 -0.08
C GLU A 49 -10.53 2.25 0.83
N GLY A 50 -11.73 2.35 1.40
CA GLY A 50 -12.05 3.43 2.31
C GLY A 50 -11.21 3.38 3.58
N LYS A 51 -11.05 2.19 4.15
CA LYS A 51 -10.21 2.02 5.33
C LYS A 51 -8.76 2.37 5.02
N LEU A 52 -8.28 1.89 3.89
CA LEU A 52 -6.91 2.15 3.47
C LEU A 52 -6.69 3.64 3.28
N THR A 53 -7.64 4.31 2.62
CA THR A 53 -7.57 5.75 2.40
C THR A 53 -7.54 6.50 3.73
N ALA A 54 -8.39 6.10 4.66
CA ALA A 54 -8.47 6.77 5.97
C ALA A 54 -7.15 6.64 6.73
N HIS A 55 -6.54 5.46 6.69
CA HIS A 55 -5.25 5.26 7.35
C HIS A 55 -4.15 6.07 6.66
N LEU A 56 -4.11 6.02 5.33
CA LEU A 56 -3.09 6.74 4.58
C LEU A 56 -3.21 8.25 4.73
N ALA A 57 -4.43 8.75 4.91
CA ALA A 57 -4.64 10.19 5.08
C ALA A 57 -3.98 10.74 6.34
N LYS A 58 -3.66 9.88 7.29
CA LYS A 58 -3.03 10.31 8.54
C LYS A 58 -1.53 10.51 8.41
N HIS A 59 -0.93 10.07 7.32
CA HIS A 59 0.52 10.02 7.20
C HIS A 59 1.04 10.73 5.96
N ILE A 60 0.22 11.59 5.36
CA ILE A 60 0.61 12.32 4.16
C ILE A 60 1.82 13.19 4.50
N PRO A 61 2.91 13.09 3.72
CA PRO A 61 4.08 13.94 4.01
C PRO A 61 3.76 15.42 3.80
N PRO A 62 4.49 16.31 4.48
CA PRO A 62 4.21 17.76 4.37
C PRO A 62 4.30 18.28 2.95
N GLN A 63 5.19 17.69 2.15
CA GLN A 63 5.35 18.05 0.75
C GLN A 63 5.34 16.78 -0.07
N PRO A 64 4.70 16.76 -1.23
CA PRO A 64 4.77 15.58 -2.09
C PRO A 64 6.21 15.34 -2.52
N TYR A 65 6.58 14.07 -2.59
CA TYR A 65 7.88 13.72 -3.15
C TYR A 65 7.90 14.09 -4.62
N THR A 66 8.95 14.73 -5.07
CA THR A 66 9.06 15.19 -6.45
C THR A 66 10.15 14.47 -7.22
N GLY A 67 11.10 13.88 -6.54
CA GLY A 67 12.19 13.15 -7.19
C GLY A 67 11.96 11.66 -7.13
N ALA A 68 12.99 10.91 -7.50
CA ALA A 68 12.94 9.45 -7.48
C ALA A 68 12.82 8.94 -6.05
N ILE A 69 11.96 7.98 -5.83
CA ILE A 69 11.75 7.41 -4.50
C ILE A 69 11.75 5.88 -4.56
N ARG A 70 12.07 5.30 -3.40
CA ARG A 70 11.87 3.88 -3.16
C ARG A 70 10.72 3.73 -2.18
N VAL A 71 9.79 2.85 -2.51
CA VAL A 71 8.67 2.56 -1.61
C VAL A 71 8.75 1.11 -1.19
N ILE A 72 8.77 0.88 0.11
CA ILE A 72 8.81 -0.46 0.69
C ILE A 72 7.50 -0.70 1.40
N ILE A 73 6.79 -1.75 1.00
CA ILE A 73 5.50 -2.10 1.59
C ILE A 73 5.57 -3.53 2.09
N LYS A 74 5.15 -3.74 3.32
CA LYS A 74 5.01 -5.09 3.87
C LYS A 74 3.55 -5.29 4.25
N TRP A 75 2.94 -6.29 3.63
CA TRP A 75 1.54 -6.63 3.87
C TRP A 75 1.49 -7.79 4.85
N LEU A 76 0.98 -7.53 6.05
CA LEU A 76 0.96 -8.52 7.12
C LEU A 76 -0.47 -9.02 7.30
N PHE A 77 -0.69 -10.25 6.86
CA PHE A 77 -2.00 -10.89 6.92
C PHE A 77 -2.12 -11.69 8.21
N PRO A 78 -3.28 -11.71 8.84
CA PRO A 78 -3.43 -12.41 10.12
C PRO A 78 -3.21 -13.90 9.98
N VAL A 79 -2.39 -14.46 10.87
CA VAL A 79 -2.12 -15.89 10.86
C VAL A 79 -3.40 -16.68 11.10
N ARG A 80 -3.48 -17.81 10.44
CA ARG A 80 -4.57 -18.76 10.63
C ARG A 80 -4.10 -20.13 10.17
N GLY A 81 -4.81 -21.16 10.60
CA GLY A 81 -4.43 -22.51 10.25
C GLY A 81 -3.09 -22.85 10.85
N LYS A 82 -2.24 -23.45 10.04
CA LYS A 82 -0.92 -23.87 10.50
C LYS A 82 0.17 -22.87 10.20
N HIS A 83 -0.19 -21.70 9.70
CA HIS A 83 0.80 -20.70 9.34
C HIS A 83 1.34 -20.02 10.57
N ARG A 84 2.56 -19.56 10.47
CA ARG A 84 3.28 -18.94 11.60
C ARG A 84 3.61 -17.50 11.27
N ASN A 85 3.79 -16.74 12.33
CA ASN A 85 4.22 -15.36 12.20
C ASN A 85 5.55 -15.29 11.44
N GLY A 86 5.57 -14.47 10.39
CA GLY A 86 6.78 -14.28 9.61
C GLY A 86 6.90 -15.17 8.38
N GLU A 87 6.00 -16.12 8.22
CA GLU A 87 5.99 -16.93 6.99
C GLU A 87 5.58 -16.09 5.80
N TRP A 88 6.13 -16.44 4.64
CA TRP A 88 5.72 -15.79 3.40
C TRP A 88 4.25 -16.11 3.11
N TYR A 89 3.50 -15.08 2.76
CA TYR A 89 2.09 -15.22 2.41
C TYR A 89 1.99 -15.38 0.89
N THR A 90 1.56 -16.53 0.44
CA THR A 90 1.54 -16.85 -0.98
C THR A 90 0.13 -16.98 -1.55
N ASN A 91 -0.88 -16.61 -0.80
CA ASN A 91 -2.25 -16.62 -1.28
C ASN A 91 -2.58 -15.31 -2.00
N LYS A 92 -3.70 -15.30 -2.71
CA LYS A 92 -4.22 -14.06 -3.29
C LYS A 92 -4.50 -13.04 -2.20
N PRO A 93 -4.41 -11.75 -2.47
CA PRO A 93 -4.17 -11.15 -3.78
C PRO A 93 -2.68 -11.09 -4.13
N ASP A 94 -2.41 -10.90 -5.41
CA ASP A 94 -1.04 -10.79 -5.91
C ASP A 94 -0.39 -9.51 -5.41
N ALA A 95 0.91 -9.56 -5.20
CA ALA A 95 1.66 -8.42 -4.67
C ALA A 95 1.55 -7.18 -5.57
N ASP A 96 1.62 -7.38 -6.88
CA ASP A 96 1.54 -6.24 -7.79
C ASP A 96 0.15 -5.60 -7.80
N ASN A 97 -0.90 -6.38 -7.62
CA ASN A 97 -2.25 -5.82 -7.52
C ASN A 97 -2.43 -5.02 -6.25
N LEU A 98 -1.87 -5.50 -5.14
CA LEU A 98 -1.90 -4.76 -3.88
C LEU A 98 -1.17 -3.43 -4.01
N CYS A 99 0.00 -3.45 -4.65
CA CYS A 99 0.77 -2.23 -4.86
C CYS A 99 0.03 -1.23 -5.73
N LYS A 100 -0.58 -1.69 -6.80
CA LYS A 100 -1.34 -0.80 -7.68
C LYS A 100 -2.43 -0.08 -6.93
N ALA A 101 -3.20 -0.81 -6.15
CA ALA A 101 -4.30 -0.23 -5.40
C ALA A 101 -3.78 0.81 -4.40
N LEU A 102 -2.70 0.45 -3.70
CA LEU A 102 -2.12 1.34 -2.70
C LEU A 102 -1.54 2.59 -3.33
N TYR A 103 -0.77 2.43 -4.40
CA TYR A 103 -0.12 3.57 -5.04
C TYR A 103 -1.14 4.53 -5.67
N ASP A 104 -2.25 4.01 -6.19
CA ASP A 104 -3.31 4.86 -6.72
C ASP A 104 -3.86 5.78 -5.63
N ILE A 105 -4.10 5.23 -4.46
CA ILE A 105 -4.63 6.02 -3.34
C ILE A 105 -3.60 7.04 -2.88
N MET A 106 -2.35 6.60 -2.74
CA MET A 106 -1.29 7.49 -2.26
C MET A 106 -1.05 8.64 -3.23
N THR A 107 -1.15 8.37 -4.53
CA THR A 107 -1.04 9.42 -5.54
C THR A 107 -2.16 10.45 -5.36
N LYS A 108 -3.39 9.97 -5.19
CA LYS A 108 -4.54 10.85 -5.02
C LYS A 108 -4.44 11.68 -3.75
N LEU A 109 -3.84 11.11 -2.71
CA LEU A 109 -3.68 11.82 -1.43
C LEU A 109 -2.51 12.79 -1.43
N GLY A 110 -1.65 12.75 -2.45
CA GLY A 110 -0.57 13.71 -2.53
C GLY A 110 0.74 13.27 -1.92
N TYR A 111 0.97 11.97 -1.75
CA TYR A 111 2.27 11.49 -1.28
C TYR A 111 3.36 11.86 -2.30
N TRP A 112 3.00 11.82 -3.57
CA TRP A 112 3.88 12.20 -4.68
C TRP A 112 3.00 12.73 -5.79
N LYS A 113 3.61 13.38 -6.75
CA LYS A 113 2.85 13.93 -7.86
C LYS A 113 2.37 12.86 -8.82
N ASP A 114 3.23 11.85 -9.02
CA ASP A 114 3.00 10.83 -10.02
C ASP A 114 3.70 9.57 -9.55
N ASP A 115 3.03 8.43 -9.65
CA ASP A 115 3.65 7.18 -9.23
C ASP A 115 4.81 6.77 -10.13
N ALA A 116 4.99 7.45 -11.26
CA ALA A 116 6.20 7.26 -12.07
C ALA A 116 7.47 7.63 -11.30
N LYS A 117 7.33 8.40 -10.23
CA LYS A 117 8.49 8.73 -9.37
C LYS A 117 8.99 7.54 -8.57
N ILE A 118 8.18 6.50 -8.46
CA ILE A 118 8.60 5.29 -7.75
C ILE A 118 9.57 4.54 -8.65
N ALA A 119 10.86 4.76 -8.40
CA ALA A 119 11.91 4.12 -9.19
C ALA A 119 12.28 2.75 -8.62
N SER A 120 11.95 2.51 -7.35
CA SER A 120 12.23 1.24 -6.69
C SER A 120 11.01 0.89 -5.86
N SER A 121 10.46 -0.29 -6.07
CA SER A 121 9.27 -0.74 -5.38
C SER A 121 9.54 -2.11 -4.81
N ILE A 122 9.43 -2.23 -3.48
CA ILE A 122 9.64 -3.48 -2.79
C ILE A 122 8.35 -3.82 -2.06
N THR A 123 7.77 -4.96 -2.41
CA THR A 123 6.51 -5.40 -1.82
C THR A 123 6.67 -6.82 -1.35
N GLU A 124 6.32 -7.03 -0.10
CA GLU A 124 6.43 -8.34 0.53
C GLU A 124 5.13 -8.65 1.26
N LYS A 125 4.78 -9.93 1.29
CA LYS A 125 3.57 -10.40 1.96
C LYS A 125 3.96 -11.44 2.99
N PHE A 126 3.44 -11.29 4.20
CA PHE A 126 3.74 -12.20 5.32
C PHE A 126 2.48 -12.57 6.07
N TRP A 127 2.50 -13.75 6.67
CA TRP A 127 1.59 -14.08 7.75
C TRP A 127 2.12 -13.43 9.02
N ALA A 128 1.24 -12.86 9.83
CA ALA A 128 1.70 -12.15 11.02
C ALA A 128 0.68 -12.25 12.14
N GLU A 129 1.19 -12.29 13.36
CA GLU A 129 0.31 -12.26 14.53
C GLU A 129 -0.31 -10.89 14.72
N VAL A 130 0.41 -9.85 14.33
CA VAL A 130 -0.13 -8.49 14.35
C VAL A 130 -0.31 -8.06 12.90
N PRO A 131 -1.54 -8.11 12.38
CA PRO A 131 -1.76 -7.74 10.99
C PRO A 131 -1.63 -6.24 10.79
N GLY A 132 -1.26 -5.86 9.59
CA GLY A 132 -1.12 -4.46 9.25
C GLY A 132 -0.41 -4.27 7.96
N ILE A 133 -0.12 -3.01 7.66
CA ILE A 133 0.60 -2.64 6.46
C ILE A 133 1.71 -1.68 6.86
N TYR A 134 2.94 -2.08 6.60
CA TYR A 134 4.10 -1.26 6.88
C TYR A 134 4.50 -0.53 5.61
N VAL A 135 4.75 0.76 5.71
CA VAL A 135 5.10 1.60 4.57
C VAL A 135 6.34 2.42 4.91
N LYS A 136 7.29 2.43 4.00
CA LYS A 136 8.47 3.26 4.12
C LYS A 136 8.78 3.86 2.77
N ILE A 137 9.00 5.17 2.76
CA ILE A 137 9.34 5.90 1.54
C ILE A 137 10.70 6.54 1.75
N GLU A 138 11.63 6.24 0.84
CA GLU A 138 12.97 6.79 0.87
C GLU A 138 13.20 7.62 -0.38
N GLU A 139 13.74 8.81 -0.21
CA GLU A 139 14.12 9.61 -1.35
C GLU A 139 15.47 9.12 -1.86
N LEU A 140 15.55 8.91 -3.16
CA LEU A 140 16.78 8.45 -3.79
C LEU A 140 17.49 9.66 -4.38
N GLY A 141 18.80 9.61 -4.38
CA GLY A 141 19.55 10.71 -4.95
C GLY A 141 19.31 10.79 -6.45
N ASN A 142 19.80 11.87 -7.03
CA ASN A 142 19.65 12.15 -8.44
C ASN A 142 20.57 11.36 -9.33
N GLY A 143 21.26 10.41 -8.80
CA GLY A 143 22.21 9.71 -9.60
C GLY A 143 23.48 10.51 -9.88
N ASP A 144 23.73 11.50 -9.08
CA ASP A 144 24.99 12.24 -9.18
C ASP A 144 26.09 11.43 -8.56
N ARG A 145 26.16 10.23 -8.94
CA ARG A 145 27.20 9.31 -8.50
C ARG A 145 28.29 9.27 -9.50
#